data_bd0188e1cdb0f24dc22541ade5d80eb5
#
_entry.id   bd0188e1cdb0f24dc22541ade5d80eb5
#
_cell.length_a   1.000
_cell.length_b   1.000
_cell.length_c   1.000
_cell.angle_alpha   90.00
_cell.angle_beta   90.00
_cell.angle_gamma   90.00
#
_symmetry.space_group_name_H-M   'P 1'
#
loop_
_entity.id
_entity.type
_entity.pdbx_description
1 polymer ?
#
loop_
_entity_poly.entity_id
_entity_poly.type
_entity_poly.pdbx_seq_one_letter_code
_entity_poly.pdbx_strand_id
1 'polypeptide(L)'
;RQRQMCIRDSLHISFKKFRVDFHVISQLYSIAIPSSVMMCLPSVLVSLLNGILSSISQSAVAFFGVYYKLQTFIYMPTSGIVQGMRPLMSYNYGAKLKERMHQILKVSGLVIAAILGAGTLLFFIVPNVLLSLFNASSGMLEIGETGLRILSLSFIVSSFGVLMSGVFEALGLGKYSLIVSLLRQLLITVPLAYILLNIMGIEGIWLSFVIAEAIASIVAYILYLSLIHI
;
A
#
# COMPACT_ATOMS: atom_id res chain seq x y z
N ARG A 1 -2.98 31.78 -8.91
CA ARG A 1 -2.58 32.82 -7.91
C ARG A 1 -3.73 33.18 -6.96
N GLN A 2 -4.97 33.43 -7.43
CA GLN A 2 -6.11 33.78 -6.55
C GLN A 2 -6.47 32.69 -5.53
N ARG A 3 -6.41 31.37 -5.87
CA ARG A 3 -6.70 30.28 -4.92
C ARG A 3 -5.68 30.17 -3.78
N GLN A 4 -4.42 30.50 -4.03
CA GLN A 4 -3.39 30.51 -2.97
C GLN A 4 -3.56 31.70 -2.03
N MET A 5 -4.06 32.84 -2.52
CA MET A 5 -4.42 33.99 -1.68
C MET A 5 -5.54 33.67 -0.70
N CYS A 6 -6.63 33.01 -1.14
CA CYS A 6 -7.76 32.66 -0.26
C CYS A 6 -7.40 31.71 0.89
N ILE A 7 -6.49 30.76 0.67
CA ILE A 7 -6.01 29.84 1.73
C ILE A 7 -5.12 30.60 2.73
N ARG A 8 -4.30 31.52 2.26
CA ARG A 8 -3.39 32.32 3.10
C ARG A 8 -4.13 33.32 3.99
N ASP A 9 -5.27 33.85 3.53
CA ASP A 9 -6.06 34.83 4.27
C ASP A 9 -7.00 34.15 5.30
N SER A 10 -7.29 32.84 5.17
CA SER A 10 -8.19 32.12 6.07
C SER A 10 -7.51 31.46 7.27
N LEU A 11 -6.17 31.33 7.25
CA LEU A 11 -5.41 30.66 8.31
C LEU A 11 -4.46 31.64 9.00
N HIS A 12 -4.92 32.27 10.08
CA HIS A 12 -4.09 33.07 10.97
C HIS A 12 -3.55 32.21 12.12
N ILE A 13 -2.30 31.80 12.04
CA ILE A 13 -1.63 31.10 13.13
C ILE A 13 -1.24 32.15 14.20
N SER A 14 -1.93 32.12 15.34
CA SER A 14 -1.63 32.99 16.48
C SER A 14 -1.30 32.17 17.72
N PHE A 15 -0.07 32.19 18.15
CA PHE A 15 0.37 31.53 19.40
C PHE A 15 -0.23 32.18 20.66
N LYS A 16 -0.67 33.44 20.61
CA LYS A 16 -1.25 34.15 21.76
C LYS A 16 -2.63 33.61 22.20
N LYS A 17 -3.33 32.89 21.31
CA LYS A 17 -4.64 32.31 21.58
C LYS A 17 -4.61 30.76 21.61
N PHE A 18 -3.43 30.18 21.68
CA PHE A 18 -3.28 28.73 21.75
C PHE A 18 -3.89 28.19 23.04
N ARG A 19 -4.89 27.35 22.93
CA ARG A 19 -5.46 26.56 24.02
C ARG A 19 -5.41 25.08 23.64
N VAL A 20 -4.98 24.28 24.58
CA VAL A 20 -5.00 22.82 24.41
C VAL A 20 -6.45 22.36 24.52
N ASP A 21 -6.99 21.86 23.43
CA ASP A 21 -8.33 21.26 23.38
C ASP A 21 -8.19 19.73 23.27
N PHE A 22 -8.52 19.04 24.36
CA PHE A 22 -8.43 17.58 24.42
C PHE A 22 -9.36 16.87 23.45
N HIS A 23 -10.48 17.50 23.04
CA HIS A 23 -11.38 16.95 22.06
C HIS A 23 -10.72 16.92 20.67
N VAL A 24 -10.09 18.02 20.26
CA VAL A 24 -9.33 18.11 19.01
C VAL A 24 -8.15 17.13 19.02
N ILE A 25 -7.44 17.04 20.14
CA ILE A 25 -6.34 16.08 20.30
C ILE A 25 -6.83 14.65 20.15
N SER A 26 -7.95 14.28 20.79
CA SER A 26 -8.53 12.95 20.68
C SER A 26 -8.92 12.61 19.24
N GLN A 27 -9.54 13.54 18.51
CA GLN A 27 -9.86 13.37 17.09
C GLN A 27 -8.60 13.17 16.24
N LEU A 28 -7.56 13.95 16.49
CA LEU A 28 -6.29 13.85 15.79
C LEU A 28 -5.64 12.48 16.03
N TYR A 29 -5.55 12.03 17.27
CA TYR A 29 -4.99 10.73 17.61
C TYR A 29 -5.81 9.54 17.11
N SER A 30 -7.12 9.68 16.97
CA SER A 30 -7.98 8.63 16.40
C SER A 30 -7.64 8.30 14.95
N ILE A 31 -7.04 9.24 14.22
CA ILE A 31 -6.56 9.06 12.84
C ILE A 31 -5.05 8.77 12.83
N ALA A 32 -4.28 9.47 13.67
CA ALA A 32 -2.83 9.36 13.68
C ALA A 32 -2.34 7.98 14.15
N ILE A 33 -2.96 7.39 15.18
CA ILE A 33 -2.54 6.07 15.68
C ILE A 33 -2.72 4.97 14.62
N PRO A 34 -3.90 4.78 13.99
CA PRO A 34 -4.04 3.81 12.90
C PRO A 34 -3.04 4.04 11.76
N SER A 35 -2.83 5.29 11.35
CA SER A 35 -1.89 5.62 10.28
C SER A 35 -0.45 5.30 10.65
N SER A 36 -0.03 5.58 11.90
CA SER A 36 1.31 5.23 12.37
C SER A 36 1.53 3.73 12.41
N VAL A 37 0.55 2.96 12.90
CA VAL A 37 0.61 1.49 12.88
C VAL A 37 0.75 0.99 11.45
N MET A 38 -0.04 1.49 10.50
CA MET A 38 0.06 1.10 9.08
C MET A 38 1.45 1.36 8.50
N MET A 39 2.12 2.43 8.89
CA MET A 39 3.49 2.74 8.43
C MET A 39 4.54 1.78 9.00
N CYS A 40 4.29 1.15 10.15
CA CYS A 40 5.17 0.16 10.75
C CYS A 40 4.98 -1.26 10.19
N LEU A 41 3.79 -1.58 9.66
CA LEU A 41 3.44 -2.92 9.19
C LEU A 41 4.43 -3.50 8.17
N PRO A 42 4.91 -2.75 7.15
CA PRO A 42 5.87 -3.26 6.19
C PRO A 42 7.18 -3.73 6.85
N SER A 43 7.67 -3.00 7.85
CA SER A 43 8.89 -3.38 8.56
C SER A 43 8.72 -4.66 9.37
N VAL A 44 7.55 -4.83 10.01
CA VAL A 44 7.20 -6.06 10.73
C VAL A 44 7.09 -7.24 9.76
N LEU A 45 6.42 -7.06 8.62
CA LEU A 45 6.32 -8.08 7.58
C LEU A 45 7.71 -8.53 7.10
N VAL A 46 8.58 -7.57 6.76
CA VAL A 46 9.94 -7.87 6.30
C VAL A 46 10.73 -8.65 7.35
N SER A 47 10.64 -8.27 8.63
CA SER A 47 11.29 -8.99 9.73
C SER A 47 10.80 -10.43 9.85
N LEU A 48 9.49 -10.65 9.83
CA LEU A 48 8.91 -11.99 9.95
C LEU A 48 9.27 -12.88 8.76
N LEU A 49 9.16 -12.35 7.55
CA LEU A 49 9.50 -13.10 6.34
C LEU A 49 11.01 -13.38 6.23
N ASN A 50 11.87 -12.45 6.63
CA ASN A 50 13.30 -12.72 6.71
C ASN A 50 13.61 -13.84 7.70
N GLY A 51 12.86 -13.94 8.81
CA GLY A 51 12.96 -15.08 9.74
C GLY A 51 12.65 -16.41 9.07
N ILE A 52 11.59 -16.46 8.26
CA ILE A 52 11.21 -17.66 7.49
C ILE A 52 12.25 -17.95 6.39
N LEU A 53 12.63 -16.94 5.60
CA LEU A 53 13.55 -17.09 4.47
C LEU A 53 14.97 -17.48 4.92
N SER A 54 15.43 -17.01 6.07
CA SER A 54 16.75 -17.34 6.61
C SER A 54 16.92 -18.82 6.95
N SER A 55 15.83 -19.52 7.25
CA SER A 55 15.84 -20.96 7.45
C SER A 55 15.96 -21.76 6.15
N ILE A 56 15.76 -21.11 4.98
CA ILE A 56 15.82 -21.75 3.67
C ILE A 56 17.20 -21.49 3.03
N SER A 57 17.52 -20.23 2.77
CA SER A 57 18.82 -19.84 2.20
C SER A 57 19.10 -18.35 2.37
N GLN A 58 20.40 -18.00 2.43
CA GLN A 58 20.86 -16.60 2.42
C GLN A 58 20.52 -15.89 1.09
N SER A 59 20.53 -16.64 -0.03
CA SER A 59 20.15 -16.10 -1.35
C SER A 59 18.69 -15.66 -1.37
N ALA A 60 17.79 -16.38 -0.69
CA ALA A 60 16.38 -16.01 -0.59
C ALA A 60 16.18 -14.71 0.22
N VAL A 61 16.91 -14.54 1.32
CA VAL A 61 16.88 -13.31 2.12
C VAL A 61 17.41 -12.13 1.29
N ALA A 62 18.53 -12.32 0.58
CA ALA A 62 19.12 -11.30 -0.27
C ALA A 62 18.17 -10.89 -1.40
N PHE A 63 17.56 -11.86 -2.07
CA PHE A 63 16.54 -11.62 -3.10
C PHE A 63 15.36 -10.81 -2.56
N PHE A 64 14.81 -11.20 -1.41
CA PHE A 64 13.67 -10.50 -0.83
C PHE A 64 14.01 -9.04 -0.47
N GLY A 65 15.24 -8.79 0.01
CA GLY A 65 15.74 -7.43 0.26
C GLY A 65 15.81 -6.57 -1.01
N VAL A 66 16.26 -7.15 -2.13
CA VAL A 66 16.31 -6.46 -3.44
C VAL A 66 14.90 -6.24 -3.97
N TYR A 67 14.05 -7.27 -3.94
CA TYR A 67 12.64 -7.13 -4.33
C TYR A 67 11.95 -5.98 -3.58
N TYR A 68 12.16 -5.88 -2.27
CA TYR A 68 11.54 -4.83 -1.46
C TYR A 68 11.98 -3.42 -1.87
N LYS A 69 13.24 -3.26 -2.23
CA LYS A 69 13.76 -1.99 -2.78
C LYS A 69 13.14 -1.67 -4.13
N LEU A 70 13.10 -2.65 -5.04
CA LEU A 70 12.50 -2.49 -6.36
C LEU A 70 11.00 -2.18 -6.26
N GLN A 71 10.28 -2.87 -5.38
CA GLN A 71 8.88 -2.61 -5.10
C GLN A 71 8.66 -1.16 -4.64
N THR A 72 9.52 -0.64 -3.75
CA THR A 72 9.43 0.72 -3.25
C THR A 72 9.45 1.75 -4.38
N PHE A 73 10.30 1.57 -5.39
CA PHE A 73 10.34 2.46 -6.56
C PHE A 73 9.02 2.50 -7.32
N ILE A 74 8.35 1.35 -7.47
CA ILE A 74 7.05 1.26 -8.16
C ILE A 74 5.92 1.88 -7.31
N TYR A 75 5.96 1.70 -5.98
CA TYR A 75 4.91 2.21 -5.09
C TYR A 75 5.08 3.70 -4.73
N MET A 76 6.27 4.28 -4.86
CA MET A 76 6.51 5.71 -4.57
C MET A 76 5.59 6.65 -5.37
N PRO A 77 5.53 6.57 -6.72
CA PRO A 77 4.62 7.40 -7.50
C PRO A 77 3.15 7.16 -7.14
N THR A 78 2.76 5.89 -6.91
CA THR A 78 1.42 5.50 -6.48
C THR A 78 1.04 6.17 -5.16
N SER A 79 1.95 6.17 -4.18
CA SER A 79 1.75 6.85 -2.89
C SER A 79 1.56 8.36 -3.07
N GLY A 80 2.28 8.98 -4.00
CA GLY A 80 2.10 10.40 -4.35
C GLY A 80 0.69 10.69 -4.87
N ILE A 81 0.16 9.83 -5.77
CA ILE A 81 -1.22 9.96 -6.28
C ILE A 81 -2.24 9.84 -5.16
N VAL A 82 -2.08 8.84 -4.27
CA VAL A 82 -2.97 8.65 -3.12
C VAL A 82 -2.96 9.85 -2.18
N GLN A 83 -1.78 10.40 -1.88
CA GLN A 83 -1.66 11.59 -1.03
C GLN A 83 -2.30 12.83 -1.67
N GLY A 84 -2.15 13.01 -2.98
CA GLY A 84 -2.81 14.10 -3.71
C GLY A 84 -4.32 13.95 -3.80
N MET A 85 -4.80 12.70 -3.88
CA MET A 85 -6.23 12.38 -3.93
C MET A 85 -6.95 12.69 -2.59
N ARG A 86 -6.30 12.43 -1.44
CA ARG A 86 -6.93 12.54 -0.11
C ARG A 86 -7.61 13.89 0.14
N PRO A 87 -6.96 15.06 0.00
CA PRO A 87 -7.60 16.34 0.26
C PRO A 87 -8.75 16.63 -0.71
N LEU A 88 -8.62 16.21 -1.98
CA LEU A 88 -9.69 16.36 -2.95
C LEU A 88 -10.91 15.52 -2.59
N MET A 89 -10.69 14.28 -2.16
CA MET A 89 -11.75 13.37 -1.74
C MET A 89 -12.46 13.90 -0.49
N SER A 90 -11.71 14.28 0.55
CA SER A 90 -12.27 14.84 1.79
C SER A 90 -13.12 16.09 1.54
N TYR A 91 -12.62 17.03 0.72
CA TYR A 91 -13.34 18.24 0.40
C TYR A 91 -14.68 17.97 -0.31
N ASN A 92 -14.66 17.13 -1.35
CA ASN A 92 -15.85 16.81 -2.13
C ASN A 92 -16.85 15.97 -1.33
N TYR A 93 -16.37 15.13 -0.40
CA TYR A 93 -17.23 14.39 0.53
C TYR A 93 -17.97 15.34 1.49
N GLY A 94 -17.25 16.28 2.12
CA GLY A 94 -17.86 17.30 2.98
C GLY A 94 -18.87 18.20 2.23
N ALA A 95 -18.61 18.49 0.96
CA ALA A 95 -19.51 19.23 0.08
C ALA A 95 -20.65 18.38 -0.53
N LYS A 96 -20.72 17.06 -0.24
CA LYS A 96 -21.71 16.10 -0.77
C LYS A 96 -21.75 16.02 -2.30
N LEU A 97 -20.62 16.27 -2.97
CA LEU A 97 -20.49 16.27 -4.42
C LEU A 97 -20.12 14.86 -4.94
N LYS A 98 -21.09 13.96 -4.97
CA LYS A 98 -20.93 12.53 -5.34
C LYS A 98 -20.29 12.33 -6.72
N GLU A 99 -20.74 13.04 -7.72
CA GLU A 99 -20.20 12.99 -9.10
C GLU A 99 -18.69 13.26 -9.13
N ARG A 100 -18.24 14.30 -8.42
CA ARG A 100 -16.82 14.66 -8.34
C ARG A 100 -16.00 13.61 -7.60
N MET A 101 -16.54 13.04 -6.54
CA MET A 101 -15.91 11.94 -5.81
C MET A 101 -15.71 10.74 -6.72
N HIS A 102 -16.71 10.39 -7.53
CA HIS A 102 -16.63 9.30 -8.50
C HIS A 102 -15.57 9.56 -9.58
N GLN A 103 -15.50 10.79 -10.08
CA GLN A 103 -14.47 11.20 -11.04
C GLN A 103 -13.06 11.11 -10.44
N ILE A 104 -12.86 11.57 -9.20
CA ILE A 104 -11.58 11.47 -8.49
C ILE A 104 -11.17 10.01 -8.33
N LEU A 105 -12.08 9.14 -7.88
CA LEU A 105 -11.85 7.70 -7.75
C LEU A 105 -11.44 7.07 -9.08
N LYS A 106 -12.20 7.35 -10.14
CA LYS A 106 -11.94 6.78 -11.47
C LYS A 106 -10.59 7.21 -12.02
N VAL A 107 -10.28 8.50 -11.96
CA VAL A 107 -9.00 9.02 -12.49
C VAL A 107 -7.83 8.52 -11.66
N SER A 108 -7.89 8.62 -10.32
CA SER A 108 -6.82 8.14 -9.45
C SER A 108 -6.62 6.64 -9.58
N GLY A 109 -7.71 5.86 -9.65
CA GLY A 109 -7.65 4.41 -9.82
C GLY A 109 -7.02 4.00 -11.15
N LEU A 110 -7.37 4.69 -12.25
CA LEU A 110 -6.79 4.43 -13.57
C LEU A 110 -5.29 4.75 -13.60
N VAL A 111 -4.88 5.87 -13.00
CA VAL A 111 -3.45 6.24 -12.93
C VAL A 111 -2.67 5.25 -12.07
N ILE A 112 -3.20 4.86 -10.91
CA ILE A 112 -2.58 3.86 -10.02
C ILE A 112 -2.46 2.51 -10.75
N ALA A 113 -3.53 2.06 -11.39
CA ALA A 113 -3.51 0.80 -12.14
C ALA A 113 -2.53 0.84 -13.32
N ALA A 114 -2.39 1.97 -14.01
CA ALA A 114 -1.41 2.15 -15.08
C ALA A 114 0.04 2.07 -14.55
N ILE A 115 0.34 2.74 -13.43
CA ILE A 115 1.67 2.72 -12.81
C ILE A 115 2.02 1.30 -12.34
N LEU A 116 1.13 0.66 -11.59
CA LEU A 116 1.35 -0.69 -11.06
C LEU A 116 1.34 -1.74 -12.17
N GLY A 117 0.52 -1.57 -13.21
CA GLY A 117 0.52 -2.40 -14.40
C GLY A 117 1.84 -2.29 -15.18
N ALA A 118 2.36 -1.08 -15.37
CA ALA A 118 3.68 -0.87 -15.97
C ALA A 118 4.79 -1.53 -15.12
N GLY A 119 4.71 -1.42 -13.80
CA GLY A 119 5.61 -2.10 -12.86
C GLY A 119 5.54 -3.62 -12.99
N THR A 120 4.33 -4.18 -13.10
CA THR A 120 4.13 -5.62 -13.35
C THR A 120 4.78 -6.06 -14.66
N LEU A 121 4.54 -5.34 -15.75
CA LEU A 121 5.13 -5.65 -17.05
C LEU A 121 6.66 -5.58 -17.01
N LEU A 122 7.22 -4.56 -16.36
CA LEU A 122 8.66 -4.41 -16.20
C LEU A 122 9.27 -5.60 -15.47
N PHE A 123 8.70 -6.01 -14.33
CA PHE A 123 9.22 -7.12 -13.52
C PHE A 123 9.01 -8.48 -14.18
N PHE A 124 7.97 -8.61 -15.00
CA PHE A 124 7.66 -9.85 -15.70
C PHE A 124 8.57 -10.05 -16.93
N ILE A 125 8.87 -8.98 -17.68
CA ILE A 125 9.61 -9.06 -18.95
C ILE A 125 11.13 -9.07 -18.71
N VAL A 126 11.64 -8.26 -17.77
CA VAL A 126 13.10 -8.08 -17.58
C VAL A 126 13.59 -8.36 -16.16
N PRO A 127 13.18 -9.48 -15.52
CA PRO A 127 13.54 -9.75 -14.12
C PRO A 127 15.06 -9.85 -13.93
N ASN A 128 15.75 -10.51 -14.84
CA ASN A 128 17.21 -10.72 -14.77
C ASN A 128 18.00 -9.42 -14.89
N VAL A 129 17.54 -8.47 -15.71
CA VAL A 129 18.17 -7.16 -15.82
C VAL A 129 18.01 -6.38 -14.52
N LEU A 130 16.81 -6.42 -13.92
CA LEU A 130 16.57 -5.76 -12.65
C LEU A 130 17.43 -6.32 -11.51
N LEU A 131 17.59 -7.64 -11.46
CA LEU A 131 18.42 -8.30 -10.45
C LEU A 131 19.92 -8.04 -10.67
N SER A 132 20.37 -8.00 -11.92
CA SER A 132 21.77 -7.72 -12.25
C SER A 132 22.23 -6.33 -11.80
N LEU A 133 21.33 -5.33 -11.76
CA LEU A 133 21.62 -3.99 -11.23
C LEU A 133 22.04 -4.02 -9.74
N PHE A 134 21.71 -5.10 -9.02
CA PHE A 134 22.06 -5.27 -7.61
C PHE A 134 23.17 -6.31 -7.39
N ASN A 135 23.97 -6.61 -8.42
CA ASN A 135 25.05 -7.62 -8.36
C ASN A 135 24.56 -8.97 -7.81
N ALA A 136 23.41 -9.45 -8.32
CA ALA A 136 22.83 -10.70 -7.89
C ALA A 136 23.75 -11.89 -8.12
N SER A 137 23.94 -12.74 -7.09
CA SER A 137 24.64 -14.01 -7.21
C SER A 137 23.85 -15.01 -8.07
N SER A 138 24.51 -16.06 -8.58
CA SER A 138 23.83 -17.09 -9.38
C SER A 138 22.64 -17.73 -8.66
N GLY A 139 22.79 -18.06 -7.38
CA GLY A 139 21.67 -18.60 -6.58
C GLY A 139 20.55 -17.59 -6.33
N MET A 140 20.85 -16.28 -6.30
CA MET A 140 19.85 -15.25 -6.20
C MET A 140 19.10 -15.03 -7.53
N LEU A 141 19.77 -15.19 -8.68
CA LEU A 141 19.14 -15.09 -10.00
C LEU A 141 18.16 -16.23 -10.23
N GLU A 142 18.53 -17.46 -9.85
CA GLU A 142 17.70 -18.66 -9.99
C GLU A 142 16.36 -18.52 -9.23
N ILE A 143 16.43 -18.13 -7.96
CA ILE A 143 15.23 -17.90 -7.14
C ILE A 143 14.49 -16.62 -7.57
N GLY A 144 15.24 -15.59 -7.95
CA GLY A 144 14.73 -14.25 -8.15
C GLY A 144 13.97 -14.07 -9.45
N GLU A 145 14.32 -14.78 -10.52
CA GLU A 145 13.60 -14.69 -11.79
C GLU A 145 12.13 -15.11 -11.62
N THR A 146 11.90 -16.29 -11.08
CA THR A 146 10.56 -16.79 -10.80
C THR A 146 9.87 -15.95 -9.72
N GLY A 147 10.60 -15.58 -8.67
CA GLY A 147 10.09 -14.77 -7.57
C GLY A 147 9.58 -13.40 -8.04
N LEU A 148 10.34 -12.66 -8.87
CA LEU A 148 9.90 -11.37 -9.41
C LEU A 148 8.65 -11.49 -10.28
N ARG A 149 8.57 -12.53 -11.13
CA ARG A 149 7.39 -12.76 -11.97
C ARG A 149 6.14 -13.00 -11.14
N ILE A 150 6.21 -13.87 -10.13
CA ILE A 150 5.07 -14.15 -9.24
C ILE A 150 4.70 -12.91 -8.45
N LEU A 151 5.66 -12.27 -7.78
CA LEU A 151 5.42 -11.10 -6.94
C LEU A 151 4.87 -9.90 -7.73
N SER A 152 5.26 -9.73 -9.00
CA SER A 152 4.77 -8.64 -9.84
C SER A 152 3.25 -8.72 -10.09
N LEU A 153 2.67 -9.90 -10.11
CA LEU A 153 1.23 -10.07 -10.26
C LEU A 153 0.45 -9.43 -9.10
N SER A 154 1.07 -9.37 -7.91
CA SER A 154 0.46 -8.71 -6.75
C SER A 154 0.25 -7.20 -6.97
N PHE A 155 1.05 -6.54 -7.82
CA PHE A 155 0.96 -5.09 -8.06
C PHE A 155 -0.38 -4.70 -8.70
N ILE A 156 -0.82 -5.43 -9.71
CA ILE A 156 -2.12 -5.17 -10.36
C ILE A 156 -3.25 -5.35 -9.35
N VAL A 157 -3.21 -6.44 -8.59
CA VAL A 157 -4.24 -6.76 -7.61
C VAL A 157 -4.26 -5.72 -6.49
N SER A 158 -3.09 -5.28 -6.02
CA SER A 158 -2.97 -4.28 -4.95
C SER A 158 -3.45 -2.89 -5.35
N SER A 159 -3.54 -2.58 -6.64
CA SER A 159 -3.95 -1.25 -7.13
C SER A 159 -5.28 -0.80 -6.53
N PHE A 160 -6.23 -1.71 -6.46
CA PHE A 160 -7.54 -1.44 -5.86
C PHE A 160 -7.46 -1.29 -4.34
N GLY A 161 -6.74 -2.18 -3.65
CA GLY A 161 -6.57 -2.14 -2.20
C GLY A 161 -5.89 -0.85 -1.72
N VAL A 162 -4.85 -0.41 -2.44
CA VAL A 162 -4.13 0.85 -2.16
C VAL A 162 -5.03 2.06 -2.37
N LEU A 163 -5.80 2.10 -3.47
CA LEU A 163 -6.76 3.16 -3.74
C LEU A 163 -7.80 3.26 -2.62
N MET A 164 -8.42 2.13 -2.25
CA MET A 164 -9.46 2.10 -1.21
C MET A 164 -8.92 2.46 0.18
N SER A 165 -7.72 2.02 0.54
CA SER A 165 -7.07 2.46 1.78
C SER A 165 -6.92 3.98 1.82
N GLY A 166 -6.50 4.60 0.71
CA GLY A 166 -6.41 6.05 0.59
C GLY A 166 -7.77 6.76 0.73
N VAL A 167 -8.83 6.17 0.18
CA VAL A 167 -10.21 6.70 0.32
C VAL A 167 -10.67 6.63 1.77
N PHE A 168 -10.50 5.49 2.45
CA PHE A 168 -10.89 5.34 3.85
C PHE A 168 -10.17 6.37 4.74
N GLU A 169 -8.88 6.60 4.51
CA GLU A 169 -8.13 7.62 5.25
C GLU A 169 -8.64 9.03 4.94
N ALA A 170 -8.94 9.34 3.67
CA ALA A 170 -9.48 10.63 3.26
C ALA A 170 -10.85 10.94 3.90
N LEU A 171 -11.66 9.92 4.15
CA LEU A 171 -12.97 10.04 4.77
C LEU A 171 -12.94 9.96 6.31
N GLY A 172 -11.75 9.92 6.93
CA GLY A 172 -11.62 9.78 8.38
C GLY A 172 -11.89 8.36 8.89
N LEU A 173 -12.01 7.39 8.00
CA LEU A 173 -12.28 5.99 8.29
C LEU A 173 -10.98 5.18 8.49
N GLY A 174 -9.98 5.75 9.16
CA GLY A 174 -8.64 5.17 9.33
C GLY A 174 -8.61 3.77 9.93
N LYS A 175 -9.60 3.41 10.76
CA LYS A 175 -9.74 2.05 11.32
C LYS A 175 -9.92 0.99 10.23
N TYR A 176 -10.69 1.27 9.20
CA TYR A 176 -10.94 0.32 8.10
C TYR A 176 -9.72 0.22 7.17
N SER A 177 -9.03 1.32 6.93
CA SER A 177 -7.73 1.29 6.24
C SER A 177 -6.71 0.43 6.99
N LEU A 178 -6.65 0.55 8.32
CA LEU A 178 -5.80 -0.28 9.17
C LEU A 178 -6.17 -1.77 9.07
N ILE A 179 -7.47 -2.12 9.11
CA ILE A 179 -7.93 -3.51 8.98
C ILE A 179 -7.46 -4.10 7.63
N VAL A 180 -7.70 -3.40 6.53
CA VAL A 180 -7.27 -3.84 5.19
C VAL A 180 -5.75 -4.01 5.14
N SER A 181 -4.99 -3.07 5.72
CA SER A 181 -3.52 -3.14 5.75
C SER A 181 -2.99 -4.28 6.62
N LEU A 182 -3.61 -4.55 7.77
CA LEU A 182 -3.28 -5.69 8.64
C LEU A 182 -3.54 -7.02 7.95
N LEU A 183 -4.71 -7.16 7.31
CA LEU A 183 -5.03 -8.37 6.55
C LEU A 183 -3.99 -8.62 5.47
N ARG A 184 -3.72 -7.61 4.65
CA ARG A 184 -2.82 -7.67 3.51
C ARG A 184 -1.39 -8.00 3.91
N GLN A 185 -0.88 -7.40 4.98
CA GLN A 185 0.54 -7.48 5.32
C GLN A 185 0.87 -8.56 6.36
N LEU A 186 0.01 -8.78 7.34
CA LEU A 186 0.34 -9.69 8.44
C LEU A 186 -0.59 -10.89 8.53
N LEU A 187 -1.90 -10.65 8.68
CA LEU A 187 -2.85 -11.69 9.07
C LEU A 187 -3.04 -12.77 7.99
N ILE A 188 -2.90 -12.42 6.72
CA ILE A 188 -3.03 -13.37 5.62
C ILE A 188 -1.65 -13.75 5.08
N THR A 189 -0.79 -12.77 4.78
CA THR A 189 0.50 -13.03 4.11
C THR A 189 1.40 -13.93 4.93
N VAL A 190 1.59 -13.67 6.21
CA VAL A 190 2.54 -14.45 7.03
C VAL A 190 2.09 -15.89 7.26
N PRO A 191 0.85 -16.19 7.72
CA PRO A 191 0.39 -17.57 7.88
C PRO A 191 0.35 -18.31 6.53
N LEU A 192 -0.09 -17.62 5.47
CA LEU A 192 -0.18 -18.23 4.15
C LEU A 192 1.21 -18.53 3.57
N ALA A 193 2.19 -17.65 3.78
CA ALA A 193 3.58 -17.90 3.40
C ALA A 193 4.14 -19.15 4.08
N TYR A 194 3.87 -19.31 5.38
CA TYR A 194 4.29 -20.51 6.13
C TYR A 194 3.61 -21.79 5.63
N ILE A 195 2.31 -21.75 5.35
CA ILE A 195 1.55 -22.91 4.84
C ILE A 195 2.04 -23.27 3.43
N LEU A 196 2.12 -22.29 2.52
CA LEU A 196 2.50 -22.54 1.14
C LEU A 196 3.98 -22.92 1.00
N LEU A 197 4.86 -22.46 1.90
CA LEU A 197 6.23 -22.94 1.95
C LEU A 197 6.31 -24.46 2.10
N ASN A 198 5.47 -25.05 2.95
CA ASN A 198 5.46 -26.51 3.17
C ASN A 198 4.85 -27.29 2.00
N ILE A 199 4.06 -26.66 1.13
CA ILE A 199 3.38 -27.30 0.00
C ILE A 199 4.15 -27.11 -1.31
N MET A 200 4.60 -25.90 -1.57
CA MET A 200 5.17 -25.46 -2.86
C MET A 200 6.64 -24.99 -2.75
N GLY A 201 7.24 -25.06 -1.56
CA GLY A 201 8.57 -24.52 -1.35
C GLY A 201 8.59 -22.99 -1.39
N ILE A 202 9.72 -22.43 -1.82
CA ILE A 202 9.96 -20.98 -1.79
C ILE A 202 8.98 -20.17 -2.66
N GLU A 203 8.52 -20.74 -3.77
CA GLU A 203 7.55 -20.11 -4.66
C GLU A 203 6.21 -19.85 -3.96
N GLY A 204 5.84 -20.73 -3.02
CA GLY A 204 4.66 -20.57 -2.18
C GLY A 204 4.71 -19.28 -1.34
N ILE A 205 5.89 -18.88 -0.89
CA ILE A 205 6.06 -17.61 -0.17
C ILE A 205 5.70 -16.43 -1.08
N TRP A 206 6.17 -16.45 -2.33
CA TRP A 206 5.87 -15.37 -3.28
C TRP A 206 4.40 -15.33 -3.67
N LEU A 207 3.78 -16.51 -3.82
CA LEU A 207 2.35 -16.63 -4.15
C LEU A 207 1.47 -16.12 -3.01
N SER A 208 1.91 -16.23 -1.76
CA SER A 208 1.15 -15.73 -0.60
C SER A 208 0.85 -14.23 -0.69
N PHE A 209 1.75 -13.43 -1.28
CA PHE A 209 1.52 -12.01 -1.50
C PHE A 209 0.36 -11.76 -2.48
N VAL A 210 0.32 -12.50 -3.57
CA VAL A 210 -0.75 -12.35 -4.59
C VAL A 210 -2.10 -12.68 -3.99
N ILE A 211 -2.17 -13.80 -3.26
CA ILE A 211 -3.43 -14.25 -2.62
C ILE A 211 -3.86 -13.28 -1.52
N ALA A 212 -2.91 -12.82 -0.69
CA ALA A 212 -3.22 -11.87 0.37
C ALA A 212 -3.74 -10.52 -0.17
N GLU A 213 -3.12 -10.00 -1.25
CA GLU A 213 -3.60 -8.80 -1.93
C GLU A 213 -4.99 -8.99 -2.54
N ALA A 214 -5.28 -10.15 -3.12
CA ALA A 214 -6.60 -10.46 -3.67
C ALA A 214 -7.68 -10.47 -2.57
N ILE A 215 -7.43 -11.18 -1.47
CA ILE A 215 -8.38 -11.25 -0.35
C ILE A 215 -8.57 -9.86 0.27
N ALA A 216 -7.50 -9.12 0.50
CA ALA A 216 -7.58 -7.76 1.06
C ALA A 216 -8.33 -6.79 0.14
N SER A 217 -8.16 -6.91 -1.17
CA SER A 217 -8.89 -6.10 -2.16
C SER A 217 -10.39 -6.42 -2.16
N ILE A 218 -10.76 -7.69 -2.01
CA ILE A 218 -12.17 -8.11 -1.88
C ILE A 218 -12.76 -7.53 -0.58
N VAL A 219 -12.05 -7.65 0.54
CA VAL A 219 -12.49 -7.07 1.82
C VAL A 219 -12.63 -5.55 1.71
N ALA A 220 -11.67 -4.87 1.10
CA ALA A 220 -11.74 -3.43 0.87
C ALA A 220 -12.97 -3.03 0.03
N TYR A 221 -13.31 -3.83 -0.99
CA TYR A 221 -14.50 -3.61 -1.81
C TYR A 221 -15.80 -3.77 -1.00
N ILE A 222 -15.90 -4.83 -0.22
CA ILE A 222 -17.07 -5.07 0.65
C ILE A 222 -17.23 -3.93 1.66
N LEU A 223 -16.15 -3.50 2.30
CA LEU A 223 -16.16 -2.36 3.22
C LEU A 223 -16.56 -1.06 2.51
N TYR A 224 -16.07 -0.84 1.30
CA TYR A 224 -16.44 0.32 0.50
C TYR A 224 -17.94 0.35 0.24
N LEU A 225 -18.54 -0.75 -0.22
CA LEU A 225 -19.98 -0.85 -0.46
C LEU A 225 -20.82 -0.69 0.81
N SER A 226 -20.34 -1.20 1.94
CA SER A 226 -21.06 -1.14 3.23
C SER A 226 -21.03 0.25 3.88
N LEU A 227 -19.92 0.98 3.75
CA LEU A 227 -19.67 2.21 4.50
C LEU A 227 -19.92 3.48 3.69
N ILE A 228 -19.75 3.41 2.39
CA ILE A 228 -19.79 4.58 1.51
C ILE A 228 -21.01 4.44 0.60
N HIS A 229 -22.18 4.84 1.13
CA HIS A 229 -23.40 5.01 0.33
C HIS A 229 -23.27 6.26 -0.56
N ILE A 230 -22.47 6.17 -1.60
CA ILE A 230 -22.29 7.25 -2.58
C ILE A 230 -23.31 7.12 -3.71
#